data_342ad492e48098e839ddffa6746cd6be
#
_entry.id   342ad492e48098e839ddffa6746cd6be
#
_cell.length_a   1.000
_cell.length_b   1.000
_cell.length_c   1.000
_cell.angle_alpha   90.00
_cell.angle_beta   90.00
_cell.angle_gamma   90.00
#
_symmetry.space_group_name_H-M   'P 1'
#
loop_
_entity.id
_entity.type
_entity.pdbx_description
1 polymer ?
#
loop_
_entity_poly.entity_id
_entity_poly.type
_entity_poly.pdbx_seq_one_letter_code
_entity_poly.pdbx_strand_id
1 'polypeptide(L)'
;MTKKYLVGLVGESIEHSLTPDLHMQEARHLGLEYEYRIIDLLDPNLSEMSFEEVLAEATRSGYAALNVTHPFKQVALNSLKTSSSEVLEVGATNLVLQPGAAIHGENTDWSGFLFAIGQSIPNAKRELVVQVGSGGAGGATAYALLKWGVTRLVVTDIDLS
;
A
#
# COMPACT_ATOMS: atom_id res chain seq x y z
N MET A 1 18.35 -4.53 -24.09
CA MET A 1 18.23 -5.31 -22.84
C MET A 1 16.89 -4.99 -22.22
N THR A 2 16.04 -5.98 -22.01
CA THR A 2 14.78 -5.81 -21.30
C THR A 2 15.08 -5.46 -19.85
N LYS A 3 14.46 -4.39 -19.32
CA LYS A 3 14.66 -3.96 -17.93
C LYS A 3 13.95 -4.94 -17.01
N LYS A 4 14.69 -5.60 -16.13
CA LYS A 4 14.13 -6.47 -15.08
C LYS A 4 13.69 -5.61 -13.90
N TYR A 5 12.46 -5.82 -13.44
CA TYR A 5 11.92 -5.17 -12.25
C TYR A 5 11.93 -6.15 -11.07
N LEU A 6 12.58 -5.76 -9.99
CA LEU A 6 12.50 -6.45 -8.71
C LEU A 6 11.60 -5.63 -7.78
N VAL A 7 10.53 -6.24 -7.30
CA VAL A 7 9.55 -5.61 -6.40
C VAL A 7 9.33 -6.52 -5.19
N GLY A 8 8.97 -5.94 -4.05
CA GLY A 8 8.68 -6.70 -2.85
C GLY A 8 7.37 -6.32 -2.19
N LEU A 9 6.83 -7.21 -1.37
CA LEU A 9 5.80 -6.93 -0.38
C LEU A 9 6.44 -7.00 1.01
N VAL A 10 6.37 -5.89 1.76
CA VAL A 10 6.86 -5.84 3.14
C VAL A 10 5.69 -5.73 4.12
N GLY A 11 5.70 -6.55 5.15
CA GLY A 11 4.67 -6.60 6.18
C GLY A 11 4.95 -7.66 7.24
N GLU A 12 3.93 -7.99 8.02
CA GLU A 12 3.95 -9.08 8.99
C GLU A 12 2.81 -10.06 8.70
N SER A 13 3.06 -11.38 8.91
CA SER A 13 2.09 -12.45 8.62
C SER A 13 1.57 -12.45 7.18
N ILE A 14 2.45 -12.23 6.21
CA ILE A 14 2.08 -12.02 4.80
C ILE A 14 2.44 -13.20 3.89
N GLU A 15 2.87 -14.32 4.43
CA GLU A 15 3.27 -15.52 3.68
C GLU A 15 2.17 -16.07 2.76
N HIS A 16 0.90 -15.86 3.13
CA HIS A 16 -0.27 -16.30 2.36
C HIS A 16 -0.88 -15.20 1.48
N SER A 17 -0.19 -14.07 1.30
CA SER A 17 -0.67 -12.98 0.46
C SER A 17 -0.81 -13.41 -1.01
N LEU A 18 -1.93 -13.03 -1.64
CA LEU A 18 -2.14 -13.24 -3.08
C LEU A 18 -1.48 -12.15 -3.94
N THR A 19 -0.90 -11.12 -3.32
CA THR A 19 -0.28 -10.00 -4.04
C THR A 19 0.83 -10.43 -4.99
N PRO A 20 1.74 -11.37 -4.61
CA PRO A 20 2.77 -11.85 -5.53
C PRO A 20 2.19 -12.45 -6.80
N ASP A 21 1.18 -13.31 -6.68
CA ASP A 21 0.56 -13.97 -7.84
C ASP A 21 -0.13 -12.97 -8.77
N LEU A 22 -0.82 -11.98 -8.21
CA LEU A 22 -1.46 -10.90 -8.98
C LEU A 22 -0.43 -10.09 -9.76
N HIS A 23 0.65 -9.65 -9.10
CA HIS A 23 1.73 -8.90 -9.76
C HIS A 23 2.44 -9.72 -10.83
N MET A 24 2.74 -10.98 -10.56
CA MET A 24 3.40 -11.87 -11.53
C MET A 24 2.51 -12.18 -12.72
N GLN A 25 1.19 -12.32 -12.52
CA GLN A 25 0.24 -12.51 -13.60
C GLN A 25 0.16 -11.27 -14.51
N GLU A 26 0.03 -10.09 -13.92
CA GLU A 26 -0.04 -8.83 -14.66
C GLU A 26 1.27 -8.55 -15.40
N ALA A 27 2.41 -8.79 -14.77
CA ALA A 27 3.71 -8.63 -15.41
C ALA A 27 3.86 -9.51 -16.65
N ARG A 28 3.37 -10.77 -16.60
CA ARG A 28 3.34 -11.66 -17.78
C ARG A 28 2.43 -11.11 -18.88
N HIS A 29 1.26 -10.58 -18.49
CA HIS A 29 0.33 -9.98 -19.44
C HIS A 29 0.93 -8.76 -20.16
N LEU A 30 1.68 -7.96 -19.43
CA LEU A 30 2.36 -6.77 -19.94
C LEU A 30 3.72 -7.06 -20.62
N GLY A 31 4.17 -8.32 -20.63
CA GLY A 31 5.45 -8.72 -21.22
C GLY A 31 6.67 -8.15 -20.48
N LEU A 32 6.55 -7.92 -19.17
CA LEU A 32 7.63 -7.40 -18.33
C LEU A 32 8.50 -8.53 -17.77
N GLU A 33 9.80 -8.31 -17.72
CA GLU A 33 10.70 -9.14 -16.92
C GLU A 33 10.60 -8.69 -15.47
N TYR A 34 9.97 -9.51 -14.63
CA TYR A 34 9.52 -9.11 -13.30
C TYR A 34 9.79 -10.20 -12.27
N GLU A 35 10.26 -9.81 -11.11
CA GLU A 35 10.45 -10.67 -9.95
C GLU A 35 9.76 -10.02 -8.75
N TYR A 36 8.98 -10.82 -8.01
CA TYR A 36 8.27 -10.34 -6.81
C TYR A 36 8.66 -11.18 -5.61
N ARG A 37 9.00 -10.55 -4.48
CA ARG A 37 9.44 -11.21 -3.26
C ARG A 37 8.59 -10.80 -2.06
N ILE A 38 8.34 -11.75 -1.17
CA ILE A 38 7.78 -11.50 0.16
C ILE A 38 8.93 -11.16 1.11
N ILE A 39 8.74 -10.12 1.92
CA ILE A 39 9.64 -9.66 2.98
C ILE A 39 8.80 -9.62 4.24
N ASP A 40 8.64 -10.77 4.90
CA ASP A 40 7.84 -10.91 6.12
C ASP A 40 8.74 -10.67 7.34
N LEU A 41 8.44 -9.63 8.12
CA LEU A 41 9.24 -9.25 9.29
C LEU A 41 8.99 -10.14 10.52
N LEU A 42 8.09 -11.13 10.42
CA LEU A 42 8.02 -12.21 11.39
C LEU A 42 8.94 -13.40 11.03
N ASP A 43 9.59 -13.39 9.84
CA ASP A 43 10.63 -14.38 9.53
C ASP A 43 11.78 -14.22 10.55
N PRO A 44 12.22 -15.29 11.24
CA PRO A 44 13.30 -15.23 12.22
C PRO A 44 14.60 -14.60 11.72
N ASN A 45 14.86 -14.65 10.40
CA ASN A 45 16.04 -14.03 9.80
C ASN A 45 15.89 -12.52 9.60
N LEU A 46 14.69 -11.98 9.68
CA LEU A 46 14.37 -10.56 9.43
C LEU A 46 13.76 -9.87 10.65
N SER A 47 13.32 -10.63 11.67
CA SER A 47 12.55 -10.15 12.82
C SER A 47 13.25 -9.08 13.69
N GLU A 48 14.57 -8.95 13.58
CA GLU A 48 15.32 -7.91 14.27
C GLU A 48 15.48 -6.62 13.42
N MET A 49 15.04 -6.64 12.15
CA MET A 49 15.15 -5.49 11.27
C MET A 49 13.98 -4.52 11.46
N SER A 50 14.28 -3.24 11.56
CA SER A 50 13.30 -2.17 11.45
C SER A 50 12.84 -2.01 9.99
N PHE A 51 11.70 -1.35 9.78
CA PHE A 51 11.23 -1.03 8.42
C PHE A 51 12.26 -0.20 7.64
N GLU A 52 12.94 0.73 8.29
CA GLU A 52 13.97 1.58 7.71
C GLU A 52 15.17 0.77 7.21
N GLU A 53 15.57 -0.24 7.96
CA GLU A 53 16.68 -1.15 7.59
C GLU A 53 16.29 -2.01 6.40
N VAL A 54 15.06 -2.53 6.37
CA VAL A 54 14.51 -3.25 5.21
C VAL A 54 14.48 -2.37 3.98
N LEU A 55 14.04 -1.12 4.11
CA LEU A 55 13.99 -0.16 3.01
C LEU A 55 15.40 0.16 2.47
N ALA A 56 16.36 0.33 3.38
CA ALA A 56 17.76 0.56 3.01
C ALA A 56 18.37 -0.66 2.30
N GLU A 57 18.08 -1.88 2.76
CA GLU A 57 18.53 -3.11 2.12
C GLU A 57 17.89 -3.30 0.74
N ALA A 58 16.59 -3.06 0.62
CA ALA A 58 15.89 -3.11 -0.66
C ALA A 58 16.48 -2.12 -1.67
N THR A 59 16.86 -0.92 -1.21
CA THR A 59 17.53 0.09 -2.06
C THR A 59 18.89 -0.44 -2.55
N ARG A 60 19.70 -1.01 -1.65
CA ARG A 60 21.01 -1.60 -2.02
C ARG A 60 20.88 -2.80 -2.96
N SER A 61 19.84 -3.60 -2.75
CA SER A 61 19.55 -4.80 -3.55
C SER A 61 18.89 -4.50 -4.89
N GLY A 62 18.62 -3.21 -5.21
CA GLY A 62 18.12 -2.76 -6.51
C GLY A 62 16.62 -3.00 -6.71
N TYR A 63 15.82 -3.05 -5.65
CA TYR A 63 14.37 -3.06 -5.77
C TYR A 63 13.90 -1.79 -6.46
N ALA A 64 12.98 -1.94 -7.41
CA ALA A 64 12.33 -0.82 -8.09
C ALA A 64 11.19 -0.23 -7.25
N ALA A 65 10.53 -1.07 -6.46
CA ALA A 65 9.43 -0.69 -5.59
C ALA A 65 9.22 -1.68 -4.45
N LEU A 66 8.57 -1.21 -3.37
CA LEU A 66 8.02 -2.05 -2.32
C LEU A 66 6.53 -1.74 -2.17
N ASN A 67 5.69 -2.77 -2.21
CA ASN A 67 4.37 -2.68 -1.62
C ASN A 67 4.50 -2.79 -0.11
N VAL A 68 3.76 -1.95 0.62
CA VAL A 68 3.78 -1.87 2.07
C VAL A 68 2.41 -2.24 2.61
N THR A 69 2.38 -3.21 3.54
CA THR A 69 1.14 -3.61 4.19
C THR A 69 1.25 -3.53 5.72
N HIS A 70 0.30 -4.13 6.41
CA HIS A 70 0.25 -4.12 7.88
C HIS A 70 1.56 -4.67 8.47
N PRO A 71 2.10 -4.03 9.54
CA PRO A 71 1.63 -2.82 10.22
C PRO A 71 2.29 -1.52 9.70
N PHE A 72 3.06 -1.56 8.61
CA PHE A 72 4.04 -0.53 8.26
C PHE A 72 3.52 0.64 7.42
N LYS A 73 2.26 0.64 6.96
CA LYS A 73 1.73 1.68 6.06
C LYS A 73 1.84 3.12 6.58
N GLN A 74 1.71 3.31 7.90
CA GLN A 74 1.88 4.61 8.56
C GLN A 74 3.34 4.87 8.90
N VAL A 75 4.04 3.87 9.44
CA VAL A 75 5.47 3.97 9.80
C VAL A 75 6.32 4.35 8.60
N ALA A 76 6.01 3.81 7.43
CA ALA A 76 6.73 4.07 6.19
C ALA A 76 6.78 5.55 5.78
N LEU A 77 5.81 6.36 6.23
CA LEU A 77 5.79 7.81 5.96
C LEU A 77 7.06 8.51 6.43
N ASN A 78 7.63 8.07 7.55
CA ASN A 78 8.82 8.67 8.14
C ASN A 78 10.09 8.49 7.28
N SER A 79 10.07 7.50 6.39
CA SER A 79 11.20 7.16 5.52
C SER A 79 11.09 7.79 4.13
N LEU A 80 9.96 8.41 3.79
CA LEU A 80 9.76 9.01 2.48
C LEU A 80 10.55 10.31 2.31
N LYS A 81 11.09 10.54 1.12
CA LYS A 81 11.67 11.83 0.71
C LYS A 81 10.65 12.71 0.03
N THR A 82 9.74 12.11 -0.71
CA THR A 82 8.62 12.77 -1.38
C THR A 82 7.40 11.85 -1.35
N SER A 83 6.22 12.39 -1.54
CA SER A 83 4.99 11.62 -1.64
C SER A 83 3.96 12.34 -2.51
N SER A 84 2.96 11.61 -2.99
CA SER A 84 1.75 12.22 -3.53
C SER A 84 0.97 12.96 -2.43
N SER A 85 0.09 13.89 -2.84
CA SER A 85 -0.79 14.61 -1.90
C SER A 85 -1.72 13.66 -1.15
N GLU A 86 -2.18 12.62 -1.83
CA GLU A 86 -3.09 11.61 -1.28
C GLU A 86 -2.46 10.82 -0.13
N VAL A 87 -1.16 10.56 -0.20
CA VAL A 87 -0.43 9.92 0.92
C VAL A 87 -0.52 10.77 2.18
N LEU A 88 -0.38 12.09 2.04
CA LEU A 88 -0.47 13.02 3.18
C LEU A 88 -1.89 13.13 3.71
N GLU A 89 -2.89 13.17 2.81
CA GLU A 89 -4.30 13.26 3.17
C GLU A 89 -4.81 11.95 3.81
N VAL A 90 -4.35 10.79 3.33
CA VAL A 90 -4.69 9.47 3.87
C VAL A 90 -3.92 9.16 5.16
N GLY A 91 -2.72 9.72 5.33
CA GLY A 91 -1.84 9.42 6.46
C GLY A 91 -1.21 8.01 6.39
N ALA A 92 -1.09 7.43 5.19
CA ALA A 92 -0.51 6.11 4.98
C ALA A 92 -0.01 5.94 3.54
N THR A 93 1.05 5.14 3.36
CA THR A 93 1.52 4.71 2.04
C THR A 93 1.43 3.18 1.92
N ASN A 94 1.01 2.68 0.76
CA ASN A 94 1.02 1.26 0.45
C ASN A 94 1.99 0.89 -0.67
N LEU A 95 2.64 1.90 -1.25
CA LEU A 95 3.61 1.72 -2.33
C LEU A 95 4.76 2.71 -2.15
N VAL A 96 5.98 2.19 -2.10
CA VAL A 96 7.22 2.96 -2.07
C VAL A 96 7.96 2.70 -3.37
N LEU A 97 8.12 3.74 -4.17
CA LEU A 97 8.91 3.72 -5.39
C LEU A 97 10.35 4.12 -5.08
N GLN A 98 11.30 3.45 -5.70
CA GLN A 98 12.73 3.69 -5.52
C GLN A 98 13.42 4.07 -6.85
N PRO A 99 13.09 5.22 -7.46
CA PRO A 99 13.78 5.69 -8.64
C PRO A 99 15.16 6.25 -8.24
N GLY A 100 16.17 5.38 -8.15
CA GLY A 100 17.50 5.77 -7.69
C GLY A 100 17.53 6.07 -6.18
N ALA A 101 18.12 7.20 -5.79
CA ALA A 101 18.23 7.62 -4.38
C ALA A 101 16.97 8.30 -3.83
N ALA A 102 15.98 8.59 -4.66
CA ALA A 102 14.73 9.21 -4.24
C ALA A 102 13.70 8.16 -3.82
N ILE A 103 13.27 8.19 -2.56
CA ILE A 103 12.24 7.33 -2.01
C ILE A 103 10.93 8.09 -2.08
N HIS A 104 10.00 7.64 -2.93
CA HIS A 104 8.70 8.28 -3.17
C HIS A 104 7.56 7.39 -2.73
N GLY A 105 6.62 7.93 -1.93
CA GLY A 105 5.45 7.23 -1.45
C GLY A 105 4.21 7.52 -2.28
N GLU A 106 3.43 6.46 -2.54
CA GLU A 106 2.11 6.49 -3.15
C GLU A 106 1.10 5.73 -2.29
N ASN A 107 -0.17 6.04 -2.48
CA ASN A 107 -1.25 5.24 -1.92
C ASN A 107 -2.24 4.88 -3.02
N THR A 108 -2.28 3.61 -3.38
CA THR A 108 -3.18 3.08 -4.41
C THR A 108 -4.42 2.40 -3.82
N ASP A 109 -4.48 2.22 -2.50
CA ASP A 109 -5.63 1.58 -1.84
C ASP A 109 -6.92 2.39 -2.03
N TRP A 110 -6.83 3.73 -1.87
CA TRP A 110 -7.99 4.60 -2.01
C TRP A 110 -8.56 4.58 -3.44
N SER A 111 -7.70 4.65 -4.45
CA SER A 111 -8.13 4.67 -5.84
C SER A 111 -8.69 3.31 -6.29
N GLY A 112 -8.07 2.22 -5.85
CA GLY A 112 -8.56 0.87 -6.07
C GLY A 112 -9.92 0.64 -5.43
N PHE A 113 -10.10 1.07 -4.17
CA PHE A 113 -11.39 0.99 -3.48
C PHE A 113 -12.45 1.86 -4.15
N LEU A 114 -12.12 3.10 -4.51
CA LEU A 114 -13.03 4.00 -5.22
C LEU A 114 -13.52 3.39 -6.54
N PHE A 115 -12.60 2.81 -7.31
CA PHE A 115 -12.94 2.12 -8.55
C PHE A 115 -13.88 0.94 -8.28
N ALA A 116 -13.56 0.09 -7.30
CA ALA A 116 -14.33 -1.10 -6.98
C ALA A 116 -15.77 -0.77 -6.54
N ILE A 117 -15.97 0.21 -5.65
CA ILE A 117 -17.32 0.61 -5.21
C ILE A 117 -18.10 1.26 -6.35
N GLY A 118 -17.46 2.06 -7.19
CA GLY A 118 -18.08 2.68 -8.34
C GLY A 118 -18.59 1.66 -9.37
N GLN A 119 -17.92 0.53 -9.50
CA GLN A 119 -18.37 -0.57 -10.37
C GLN A 119 -19.42 -1.46 -9.70
N SER A 120 -19.22 -1.79 -8.43
CA SER A 120 -20.05 -2.80 -7.73
C SER A 120 -21.40 -2.25 -7.26
N ILE A 121 -21.41 -0.99 -6.81
CA ILE A 121 -22.62 -0.36 -6.22
C ILE A 121 -22.84 1.08 -6.72
N PRO A 122 -22.85 1.32 -8.05
CA PRO A 122 -22.85 2.69 -8.62
C PRO A 122 -24.03 3.55 -8.15
N ASN A 123 -25.16 2.92 -7.83
CA ASN A 123 -26.42 3.56 -7.43
C ASN A 123 -26.64 3.57 -5.91
N ALA A 124 -25.65 3.19 -5.10
CA ALA A 124 -25.80 3.21 -3.65
C ALA A 124 -26.00 4.65 -3.14
N LYS A 125 -26.81 4.76 -2.10
CA LYS A 125 -27.05 6.02 -1.41
C LYS A 125 -25.77 6.49 -0.72
N ARG A 126 -25.51 7.80 -0.80
CA ARG A 126 -24.25 8.41 -0.29
C ARG A 126 -24.48 9.41 0.83
N GLU A 127 -25.71 9.51 1.33
CA GLU A 127 -26.08 10.46 2.37
C GLU A 127 -25.43 10.12 3.72
N LEU A 128 -25.32 8.81 4.02
CA LEU A 128 -24.72 8.33 5.26
C LEU A 128 -24.03 6.99 4.99
N VAL A 129 -22.75 6.93 5.36
CA VAL A 129 -21.97 5.69 5.39
C VAL A 129 -21.36 5.52 6.77
N VAL A 130 -21.36 4.29 7.26
CA VAL A 130 -20.68 3.92 8.50
C VAL A 130 -19.50 3.03 8.13
N GLN A 131 -18.32 3.39 8.60
CA GLN A 131 -17.09 2.63 8.43
C GLN A 131 -16.61 2.13 9.79
N VAL A 132 -16.24 0.85 9.84
CA VAL A 132 -15.61 0.23 11.00
C VAL A 132 -14.13 0.01 10.71
N GLY A 133 -13.27 0.62 11.50
CA GLY A 133 -11.83 0.62 11.33
C GLY A 133 -11.27 1.88 10.68
N SER A 134 -10.21 2.45 11.27
CA SER A 134 -9.51 3.67 10.82
C SER A 134 -7.99 3.51 10.68
N GLY A 135 -7.45 2.27 10.74
CA GLY A 135 -6.04 2.00 10.47
C GLY A 135 -5.63 2.37 9.03
N GLY A 136 -4.41 2.02 8.61
CA GLY A 136 -3.85 2.42 7.31
C GLY A 136 -4.73 2.11 6.09
N ALA A 137 -5.47 1.00 6.09
CA ALA A 137 -6.47 0.70 5.05
C ALA A 137 -7.76 1.51 5.26
N GLY A 138 -8.18 1.71 6.52
CA GLY A 138 -9.37 2.50 6.88
C GLY A 138 -9.25 3.95 6.46
N GLY A 139 -8.10 4.57 6.62
CA GLY A 139 -7.83 5.93 6.13
C GLY A 139 -8.03 6.05 4.61
N ALA A 140 -7.47 5.11 3.85
CA ALA A 140 -7.64 5.08 2.40
C ALA A 140 -9.10 4.88 1.98
N THR A 141 -9.83 4.00 2.69
CA THR A 141 -11.27 3.76 2.45
C THR A 141 -12.09 5.01 2.75
N ALA A 142 -11.85 5.66 3.89
CA ALA A 142 -12.53 6.91 4.26
C ALA A 142 -12.31 8.01 3.22
N TYR A 143 -11.05 8.18 2.80
CA TYR A 143 -10.69 9.12 1.75
C TYR A 143 -11.43 8.83 0.45
N ALA A 144 -11.45 7.59 0.01
CA ALA A 144 -12.15 7.17 -1.20
C ALA A 144 -13.66 7.42 -1.11
N LEU A 145 -14.29 7.15 0.03
CA LEU A 145 -15.71 7.40 0.27
C LEU A 145 -16.05 8.90 0.15
N LEU A 146 -15.20 9.77 0.70
CA LEU A 146 -15.36 11.22 0.56
C LEU A 146 -15.19 11.65 -0.91
N LYS A 147 -14.21 11.13 -1.62
CA LYS A 147 -14.03 11.38 -3.07
C LYS A 147 -15.20 10.81 -3.91
N TRP A 148 -15.85 9.75 -3.44
CA TRP A 148 -17.05 9.20 -4.07
C TRP A 148 -18.30 10.06 -3.85
N GLY A 149 -18.22 11.07 -2.98
CA GLY A 149 -19.29 12.02 -2.71
C GLY A 149 -20.22 11.62 -1.56
N VAL A 150 -19.71 10.84 -0.59
CA VAL A 150 -20.42 10.58 0.66
C VAL A 150 -20.58 11.88 1.44
N THR A 151 -21.82 12.24 1.79
CA THR A 151 -22.14 13.49 2.48
C THR A 151 -21.83 13.42 3.97
N ARG A 152 -22.10 12.27 4.60
CA ARG A 152 -21.79 12.02 6.00
C ARG A 152 -21.14 10.67 6.16
N LEU A 153 -19.88 10.68 6.62
CA LEU A 153 -19.12 9.49 6.98
C LEU A 153 -19.02 9.42 8.51
N VAL A 154 -19.43 8.30 9.07
CA VAL A 154 -19.20 7.99 10.49
C VAL A 154 -18.17 6.89 10.56
N VAL A 155 -17.07 7.14 11.22
CA VAL A 155 -16.00 6.17 11.44
C VAL A 155 -16.01 5.73 12.90
N THR A 156 -15.86 4.44 13.13
CA THR A 156 -15.71 3.88 14.48
C THR A 156 -14.50 2.94 14.49
N ASP A 157 -13.73 2.97 15.56
CA ASP A 157 -12.59 2.11 15.80
C ASP A 157 -12.56 1.66 17.25
N ILE A 158 -11.78 0.61 17.53
CA ILE A 158 -11.49 0.15 18.90
C ILE A 158 -10.48 1.07 19.58
N ASP A 159 -9.61 1.72 18.80
CA ASP A 159 -8.68 2.75 19.23
C ASP A 159 -9.21 4.12 18.78
N LEU A 160 -9.44 5.01 19.74
CA LEU A 160 -9.96 6.37 19.52
C LEU A 160 -8.89 7.46 19.69
N SER A 161 -7.62 7.06 19.82
CA SER A 161 -6.48 8.00 19.96
C SER A 161 -6.08 8.63 18.65
#